data_6e6bd5b315312e943508ab00b0f77ff7
#
_entry.id   6e6bd5b315312e943508ab00b0f77ff7
#
_cell.length_a   1.000
_cell.length_b   1.000
_cell.length_c   1.000
_cell.angle_alpha   90.00
_cell.angle_beta   90.00
_cell.angle_gamma   90.00
#
_symmetry.space_group_name_H-M   'P 1'
#
loop_
_entity.id
_entity.type
_entity.pdbx_description
1 polymer ?
#
loop_
_entity_poly.entity_id
_entity_poly.type
_entity_poly.pdbx_seq_one_letter_code
_entity_poly.pdbx_strand_id
1 'polypeptide(L)'
;VLLCRRLVLLRRSHELQELRKKMVSVNYGLCPISRDMPQNATMLELIGLYAITSCQTTENDEIPVPEITQLDYVSLTSHADAFGVDPIPISWGHPDPLVRGPVICTVRHSSQRNAIGAHSGSYCIYTGLAVAAGKLNPDYVPNLKLTSPVFNIGPHKSWTDPKKIASIDPFGHIVTEAYAGYLDKGFDIRPTIAVTKAHIDLPETREAVKSGRLVPDGKILLPTGQSIVSKAAVEPVWYLPEIARRFGCTETVLRQSIFRMTNGMYPELITRPDIKIFLPPIGGLTIYIWGDPDTIPDDDIELTCRVHDECNGSDVFGSDICTCRPYLTHAIEECIKTAQRGGCGIVIYYRKEGRSLGEVTKYLVYNTRKRQEGGDSAENYFACTEKVAGVQDTRFQALMPDPLHFLGVKKIHNFISMSDMKYNAIVSTGIEIVNRVEIPKELVPDDAQVEITAKVFHGYNAGEAYKGIDENE
;
A
#
# COMPACT_ATOMS: atom_id res chain seq x y z
N VAL A 1 -7.69 -27.89 18.37
CA VAL A 1 -6.42 -27.39 18.97
C VAL A 1 -5.53 -28.57 19.34
N LEU A 2 -5.99 -29.59 20.10
CA LEU A 2 -5.20 -30.78 20.46
C LEU A 2 -4.80 -31.60 19.21
N LEU A 3 -5.68 -31.71 18.22
CA LEU A 3 -5.42 -32.46 16.98
C LEU A 3 -4.40 -31.74 16.09
N CYS A 4 -4.48 -30.40 16.01
CA CYS A 4 -3.46 -29.59 15.31
C CYS A 4 -2.09 -29.70 15.97
N ARG A 5 -2.01 -29.65 17.32
CA ARG A 5 -0.75 -29.89 18.05
C ARG A 5 -0.18 -31.29 17.80
N ARG A 6 -1.03 -32.31 17.78
CA ARG A 6 -0.61 -33.68 17.49
C ARG A 6 -0.19 -33.90 16.04
N LEU A 7 -0.86 -33.25 15.09
CA LEU A 7 -0.49 -33.30 13.66
C LEU A 7 0.81 -32.58 13.35
N VAL A 8 1.10 -31.49 14.02
CA VAL A 8 2.37 -30.76 13.87
C VAL A 8 3.53 -31.53 14.50
N LEU A 9 3.32 -32.15 15.67
CA LEU A 9 4.34 -32.98 16.34
C LEU A 9 4.61 -34.31 15.60
N LEU A 10 3.60 -34.87 14.94
CA LEU A 10 3.71 -36.14 14.19
C LEU A 10 4.39 -35.99 12.82
N ARG A 11 4.71 -34.78 12.37
CA ARG A 11 5.39 -34.57 11.07
C ARG A 11 6.78 -35.21 10.98
N ARG A 12 7.37 -35.60 12.10
CA ARG A 12 8.66 -36.30 12.18
C ARG A 12 8.54 -37.81 12.42
N SER A 13 7.31 -38.38 12.55
CA SER A 13 7.15 -39.75 12.89
C SER A 13 6.47 -40.58 11.79
N HIS A 14 6.80 -41.85 11.76
CA HIS A 14 6.18 -42.89 10.90
C HIS A 14 4.64 -42.92 11.03
N GLU A 15 4.12 -42.43 12.15
CA GLU A 15 2.67 -42.35 12.44
C GLU A 15 1.93 -41.35 11.53
N LEU A 16 2.57 -40.34 11.03
CA LEU A 16 1.97 -39.36 10.10
C LEU A 16 1.74 -39.96 8.71
N GLN A 17 2.65 -40.83 8.29
CA GLN A 17 2.47 -41.58 7.04
C GLN A 17 1.30 -42.58 7.16
N GLU A 18 1.15 -43.19 8.29
CA GLU A 18 0.01 -44.11 8.57
C GLU A 18 -1.31 -43.35 8.73
N LEU A 19 -1.31 -42.20 9.37
CA LEU A 19 -2.49 -41.30 9.43
C LEU A 19 -2.87 -40.77 8.04
N ARG A 20 -1.91 -40.42 7.20
CA ARG A 20 -2.17 -40.06 5.80
C ARG A 20 -2.78 -41.21 5.02
N LYS A 21 -2.26 -42.40 5.15
CA LYS A 21 -2.83 -43.60 4.51
C LYS A 21 -4.25 -43.89 5.01
N LYS A 22 -4.51 -43.76 6.32
CA LYS A 22 -5.85 -43.95 6.92
C LYS A 22 -6.83 -42.84 6.49
N MET A 23 -6.40 -41.60 6.35
CA MET A 23 -7.24 -40.48 5.87
C MET A 23 -7.60 -40.66 4.38
N VAL A 24 -6.68 -41.15 3.56
CA VAL A 24 -6.91 -41.44 2.14
C VAL A 24 -7.78 -42.70 1.94
N SER A 25 -7.79 -43.63 2.89
CA SER A 25 -8.58 -44.87 2.84
C SER A 25 -9.96 -44.78 3.53
N VAL A 26 -10.25 -43.65 4.21
CA VAL A 26 -11.61 -43.47 4.80
C VAL A 26 -12.57 -43.14 3.67
N ASN A 27 -13.40 -44.14 3.38
CA ASN A 27 -14.52 -43.99 2.46
C ASN A 27 -15.44 -42.89 3.03
N TYR A 28 -15.69 -41.86 2.29
CA TYR A 28 -16.43 -40.62 2.66
C TYR A 28 -17.84 -40.88 3.25
N GLY A 29 -18.26 -42.12 3.39
CA GLY A 29 -19.59 -42.51 3.88
C GLY A 29 -19.81 -42.54 5.39
N LEU A 30 -18.79 -42.38 6.25
CA LEU A 30 -18.91 -42.60 7.70
C LEU A 30 -18.65 -41.35 8.58
N CYS A 31 -18.36 -40.20 8.00
CA CYS A 31 -18.18 -38.95 8.75
C CYS A 31 -19.35 -38.00 8.43
N PRO A 32 -20.06 -37.45 9.41
CA PRO A 32 -21.19 -36.53 9.18
C PRO A 32 -20.82 -35.29 8.36
N ILE A 33 -19.51 -34.97 8.28
CA ILE A 33 -18.95 -33.82 7.55
C ILE A 33 -18.77 -34.13 6.06
N SER A 34 -18.92 -35.42 5.65
CA SER A 34 -18.52 -35.84 4.30
C SER A 34 -19.58 -35.66 3.21
N ARG A 35 -20.81 -35.27 3.55
CA ARG A 35 -21.88 -35.17 2.55
C ARG A 35 -21.83 -33.99 1.63
N ASP A 36 -21.08 -32.90 2.00
CA ASP A 36 -21.03 -31.65 1.27
C ASP A 36 -19.61 -31.23 0.83
N MET A 37 -18.63 -32.15 0.87
CA MET A 37 -17.27 -31.81 0.54
C MET A 37 -16.87 -32.05 -0.92
N PRO A 38 -16.19 -31.12 -1.59
CA PRO A 38 -15.67 -31.36 -2.93
C PRO A 38 -14.58 -32.45 -2.91
N GLN A 39 -14.56 -33.29 -3.93
CA GLN A 39 -13.64 -34.43 -4.07
C GLN A 39 -12.15 -34.08 -4.08
N ASN A 40 -11.80 -32.79 -4.12
CA ASN A 40 -10.43 -32.28 -4.19
C ASN A 40 -10.03 -31.38 -3.03
N ALA A 41 -10.69 -31.45 -1.88
CA ALA A 41 -10.37 -30.61 -0.74
C ALA A 41 -8.93 -30.85 -0.23
N THR A 42 -8.20 -29.77 -0.02
CA THR A 42 -6.84 -29.82 0.51
C THR A 42 -6.82 -30.12 2.01
N MET A 43 -5.72 -30.63 2.54
CA MET A 43 -5.58 -30.94 3.96
C MET A 43 -5.78 -29.72 4.88
N LEU A 44 -5.56 -28.51 4.37
CA LEU A 44 -5.79 -27.24 5.08
C LEU A 44 -7.28 -26.91 5.19
N GLU A 45 -8.07 -27.22 4.17
CA GLU A 45 -9.53 -27.06 4.19
C GLU A 45 -10.18 -28.03 5.17
N LEU A 46 -9.65 -29.26 5.26
CA LEU A 46 -10.07 -30.26 6.25
C LEU A 46 -9.76 -29.82 7.69
N ILE A 47 -8.62 -29.22 7.95
CA ILE A 47 -8.23 -28.68 9.26
C ILE A 47 -9.08 -27.47 9.62
N GLY A 48 -9.36 -26.59 8.66
CA GLY A 48 -10.21 -25.41 8.83
C GLY A 48 -11.65 -25.78 9.17
N LEU A 49 -12.24 -26.74 8.45
CA LEU A 49 -13.60 -27.24 8.67
C LEU A 49 -13.74 -27.96 10.01
N TYR A 50 -12.75 -28.75 10.43
CA TYR A 50 -12.77 -29.42 11.71
C TYR A 50 -12.65 -28.44 12.89
N ALA A 51 -11.89 -27.38 12.74
CA ALA A 51 -11.80 -26.31 13.74
C ALA A 51 -13.12 -25.53 13.89
N ILE A 52 -13.86 -25.32 12.80
CA ILE A 52 -15.14 -24.61 12.81
C ILE A 52 -16.25 -25.48 13.41
N THR A 53 -16.30 -26.80 13.11
CA THR A 53 -17.33 -27.71 13.63
C THR A 53 -17.13 -28.08 15.10
N SER A 54 -15.90 -28.12 15.60
CA SER A 54 -15.65 -28.39 17.03
C SER A 54 -15.91 -27.16 17.92
N CYS A 55 -16.12 -25.98 17.36
CA CYS A 55 -16.49 -24.76 18.09
C CYS A 55 -18.03 -24.59 18.28
N GLN A 56 -18.88 -25.47 17.70
CA GLN A 56 -20.33 -25.29 17.73
C GLN A 56 -21.05 -26.13 18.81
N THR A 57 -20.34 -26.86 19.67
CA THR A 57 -20.97 -27.63 20.75
C THR A 57 -20.42 -27.19 22.09
N THR A 58 -21.07 -26.28 22.71
CA THR A 58 -21.49 -26.12 24.12
C THR A 58 -21.61 -24.64 24.46
N GLU A 59 -22.82 -24.21 24.71
CA GLU A 59 -23.10 -22.96 25.43
C GLU A 59 -22.51 -23.08 26.86
N ASN A 60 -21.75 -22.05 27.28
CA ASN A 60 -21.31 -21.77 28.67
C ASN A 60 -19.95 -22.27 29.16
N ASP A 61 -19.01 -22.63 28.35
CA ASP A 61 -17.61 -22.58 28.81
C ASP A 61 -16.87 -21.56 27.97
N GLU A 62 -16.55 -20.38 28.52
CA GLU A 62 -15.51 -19.49 27.99
C GLU A 62 -14.21 -20.31 28.01
N ILE A 63 -13.93 -21.01 26.93
CA ILE A 63 -12.61 -21.60 26.71
C ILE A 63 -11.68 -20.41 26.56
N PRO A 64 -10.76 -20.16 27.50
CA PRO A 64 -9.80 -19.09 27.37
C PRO A 64 -9.07 -19.34 26.05
N VAL A 65 -9.21 -18.43 25.10
CA VAL A 65 -8.40 -18.42 23.89
C VAL A 65 -6.97 -18.37 24.40
N PRO A 66 -6.16 -19.42 24.24
CA PRO A 66 -4.80 -19.37 24.74
C PRO A 66 -4.15 -18.18 24.05
N GLU A 67 -3.62 -17.27 24.83
CA GLU A 67 -2.74 -16.23 24.34
C GLU A 67 -1.63 -16.95 23.60
N ILE A 68 -1.66 -16.92 22.26
CA ILE A 68 -0.64 -17.56 21.43
C ILE A 68 0.56 -16.62 21.48
N THR A 69 1.23 -16.60 22.62
CA THR A 69 2.41 -15.77 22.87
C THR A 69 3.66 -16.31 22.21
N GLN A 70 3.66 -17.60 21.86
CA GLN A 70 4.79 -18.22 21.17
C GLN A 70 4.27 -19.37 20.28
N LEU A 71 4.56 -19.25 18.97
CA LEU A 71 4.15 -20.25 17.99
C LEU A 71 5.25 -21.32 17.91
N ASP A 72 5.13 -22.36 18.71
CA ASP A 72 6.07 -23.51 18.72
C ASP A 72 6.30 -24.13 17.34
N TYR A 73 5.37 -23.91 16.39
CA TYR A 73 5.48 -24.42 15.02
C TYR A 73 6.26 -23.50 14.06
N VAL A 74 6.55 -22.25 14.42
CA VAL A 74 7.37 -21.34 13.60
C VAL A 74 8.79 -21.88 13.45
N SER A 75 9.32 -22.55 14.48
CA SER A 75 10.65 -23.16 14.46
C SER A 75 10.76 -24.32 13.46
N LEU A 76 9.66 -24.95 13.04
CA LEU A 76 9.67 -26.04 12.06
C LEU A 76 9.82 -25.56 10.62
N THR A 77 9.64 -24.27 10.37
CA THR A 77 9.69 -23.66 9.03
C THR A 77 10.98 -22.89 8.79
N SER A 78 11.88 -22.83 9.79
CA SER A 78 13.20 -22.22 9.67
C SER A 78 14.21 -23.06 8.90
N HIS A 79 13.85 -24.29 8.48
CA HIS A 79 14.68 -25.10 7.61
C HIS A 79 14.45 -24.69 6.15
N ALA A 80 15.52 -24.43 5.44
CA ALA A 80 15.53 -23.98 4.07
C ALA A 80 14.65 -24.86 3.14
N ASP A 81 14.65 -26.16 3.35
CA ASP A 81 13.91 -27.15 2.58
C ASP A 81 12.56 -27.56 3.19
N ALA A 82 12.07 -26.87 4.23
CA ALA A 82 10.86 -27.27 4.97
C ALA A 82 9.62 -27.51 4.07
N PHE A 83 9.58 -26.88 2.91
CA PHE A 83 8.56 -27.08 1.88
C PHE A 83 9.17 -27.43 0.50
N GLY A 84 10.41 -27.92 0.49
CA GLY A 84 11.13 -28.19 -0.75
C GLY A 84 11.50 -26.89 -1.50
N VAL A 85 11.68 -25.79 -0.79
CA VAL A 85 11.92 -24.46 -1.37
C VAL A 85 13.01 -23.76 -0.61
N ASP A 86 14.10 -23.44 -1.29
CA ASP A 86 15.11 -22.50 -0.86
C ASP A 86 14.81 -21.14 -1.50
N PRO A 87 14.36 -20.14 -0.74
CA PRO A 87 14.08 -18.83 -1.32
C PRO A 87 15.38 -18.18 -1.77
N ILE A 88 15.34 -17.51 -2.92
CA ILE A 88 16.47 -16.67 -3.34
C ILE A 88 16.65 -15.57 -2.30
N PRO A 89 17.84 -15.43 -1.72
CA PRO A 89 18.06 -14.47 -0.64
C PRO A 89 17.88 -13.03 -1.14
N ILE A 90 17.28 -12.19 -0.29
CA ILE A 90 17.20 -10.74 -0.50
C ILE A 90 17.99 -10.05 0.60
N SER A 91 19.02 -9.30 0.22
CA SER A 91 19.78 -8.42 1.10
C SER A 91 19.22 -7.00 1.01
N TRP A 92 18.10 -6.74 1.71
CA TRP A 92 17.43 -5.45 1.67
C TRP A 92 18.37 -4.34 2.15
N GLY A 93 18.54 -3.30 1.31
CA GLY A 93 19.47 -2.20 1.58
C GLY A 93 20.85 -2.36 0.96
N HIS A 94 21.16 -3.47 0.28
CA HIS A 94 22.42 -3.59 -0.42
C HIS A 94 22.45 -2.67 -1.67
N PRO A 95 23.54 -1.92 -1.93
CA PRO A 95 23.61 -0.97 -3.04
C PRO A 95 23.70 -1.64 -4.41
N ASP A 96 24.33 -2.81 -4.48
CA ASP A 96 24.42 -3.61 -5.71
C ASP A 96 23.13 -4.41 -5.88
N PRO A 97 22.35 -4.18 -6.96
CA PRO A 97 21.09 -4.87 -7.21
C PRO A 97 21.27 -6.39 -7.34
N LEU A 98 22.39 -6.88 -7.87
CA LEU A 98 22.65 -8.31 -8.02
C LEU A 98 22.86 -9.00 -6.68
N VAL A 99 23.52 -8.33 -5.72
CA VAL A 99 23.68 -8.80 -4.34
C VAL A 99 22.40 -8.64 -3.54
N ARG A 100 21.70 -7.53 -3.74
CA ARG A 100 20.40 -7.28 -3.10
C ARG A 100 19.39 -8.36 -3.50
N GLY A 101 19.41 -8.79 -4.73
CA GLY A 101 18.51 -9.78 -5.31
C GLY A 101 17.15 -9.22 -5.72
N PRO A 102 16.49 -9.83 -6.73
CA PRO A 102 15.17 -9.44 -7.20
C PRO A 102 14.05 -9.89 -6.24
N VAL A 103 12.94 -9.17 -6.21
CA VAL A 103 11.70 -9.65 -5.59
C VAL A 103 11.01 -10.61 -6.56
N ILE A 104 10.84 -11.87 -6.14
CA ILE A 104 10.26 -12.94 -6.95
C ILE A 104 9.03 -13.49 -6.24
N CYS A 105 7.87 -13.25 -6.82
CA CYS A 105 6.58 -13.77 -6.34
C CYS A 105 5.83 -14.47 -7.48
N THR A 106 6.52 -15.39 -8.16
CA THR A 106 5.92 -16.20 -9.22
C THR A 106 5.15 -17.38 -8.64
N VAL A 107 4.05 -17.75 -9.30
CA VAL A 107 3.34 -19.01 -9.05
C VAL A 107 3.92 -20.17 -9.87
N ARG A 108 4.72 -19.85 -10.89
CA ARG A 108 5.27 -20.79 -11.86
C ARG A 108 6.27 -21.76 -11.23
N HIS A 109 7.18 -21.23 -10.40
CA HIS A 109 8.22 -22.00 -9.72
C HIS A 109 8.31 -21.58 -8.26
N SER A 110 7.71 -22.37 -7.38
CA SER A 110 7.70 -22.10 -5.93
C SER A 110 9.11 -22.01 -5.34
N SER A 111 10.09 -22.76 -5.91
CA SER A 111 11.50 -22.74 -5.50
C SER A 111 12.21 -21.40 -5.76
N GLN A 112 11.69 -20.56 -6.63
CA GLN A 112 12.27 -19.24 -6.92
C GLN A 112 11.67 -18.15 -6.03
N ARG A 113 10.54 -18.43 -5.38
CA ARG A 113 9.77 -17.44 -4.66
C ARG A 113 10.45 -17.04 -3.35
N ASN A 114 10.66 -15.74 -3.17
CA ASN A 114 11.24 -15.13 -1.97
C ASN A 114 10.38 -14.02 -1.35
N ALA A 115 9.14 -13.87 -1.83
CA ALA A 115 8.17 -12.91 -1.30
C ALA A 115 6.84 -13.61 -0.99
N ILE A 116 6.16 -13.18 0.07
CA ILE A 116 4.80 -13.59 0.45
C ILE A 116 3.81 -12.71 -0.30
N GLY A 117 2.65 -13.24 -0.66
CA GLY A 117 1.62 -12.52 -1.41
C GLY A 117 1.74 -12.74 -2.92
N ALA A 118 1.13 -11.88 -3.71
CA ALA A 118 1.09 -11.99 -5.16
C ALA A 118 1.44 -10.66 -5.82
N HIS A 119 2.16 -10.72 -6.93
CA HIS A 119 2.39 -9.56 -7.80
C HIS A 119 1.03 -9.00 -8.28
N SER A 120 0.95 -7.68 -8.46
CA SER A 120 -0.27 -6.95 -8.85
C SER A 120 -1.35 -6.87 -7.75
N GLY A 121 -1.03 -7.21 -6.51
CA GLY A 121 -1.95 -7.11 -5.39
C GLY A 121 -3.27 -7.85 -5.64
N SER A 122 -4.42 -7.20 -5.43
CA SER A 122 -5.73 -7.80 -5.66
C SER A 122 -6.04 -8.12 -7.14
N TYR A 123 -5.34 -7.52 -8.11
CA TYR A 123 -5.54 -7.81 -9.55
C TYR A 123 -5.09 -9.22 -9.94
N CYS A 124 -4.32 -9.92 -9.11
CA CYS A 124 -3.96 -11.33 -9.32
C CYS A 124 -5.23 -12.23 -9.42
N ILE A 125 -6.34 -11.84 -8.80
CA ILE A 125 -7.63 -12.54 -8.90
C ILE A 125 -8.16 -12.52 -10.34
N TYR A 126 -8.06 -11.38 -11.04
CA TYR A 126 -8.44 -11.30 -12.47
C TYR A 126 -7.52 -12.12 -13.35
N THR A 127 -6.23 -12.17 -13.04
CA THR A 127 -5.27 -13.08 -13.70
C THR A 127 -5.71 -14.54 -13.51
N GLY A 128 -6.10 -14.93 -12.28
CA GLY A 128 -6.65 -16.25 -11.98
C GLY A 128 -7.92 -16.56 -12.78
N LEU A 129 -8.84 -15.60 -12.90
CA LEU A 129 -10.04 -15.75 -13.75
C LEU A 129 -9.67 -15.94 -15.22
N ALA A 130 -8.69 -15.20 -15.73
CA ALA A 130 -8.24 -15.32 -17.12
C ALA A 130 -7.64 -16.71 -17.40
N VAL A 131 -6.87 -17.26 -16.45
CA VAL A 131 -6.34 -18.63 -16.53
C VAL A 131 -7.48 -19.65 -16.50
N ALA A 132 -8.40 -19.54 -15.54
CA ALA A 132 -9.53 -20.44 -15.41
C ALA A 132 -10.45 -20.43 -16.65
N ALA A 133 -10.60 -19.27 -17.29
CA ALA A 133 -11.37 -19.10 -18.54
C ALA A 133 -10.60 -19.54 -19.80
N GLY A 134 -9.38 -20.06 -19.68
CA GLY A 134 -8.55 -20.47 -20.82
C GLY A 134 -8.08 -19.30 -21.70
N LYS A 135 -8.09 -18.06 -21.18
CA LYS A 135 -7.68 -16.84 -21.89
C LYS A 135 -6.20 -16.51 -21.68
N LEU A 136 -5.59 -17.02 -20.63
CA LEU A 136 -4.20 -16.82 -20.27
C LEU A 136 -3.56 -18.17 -19.98
N ASN A 137 -2.40 -18.43 -20.60
CA ASN A 137 -1.58 -19.57 -20.21
C ASN A 137 -0.97 -19.31 -18.82
N PRO A 138 -1.13 -20.21 -17.83
CA PRO A 138 -0.54 -20.05 -16.50
C PRO A 138 0.98 -19.94 -16.52
N ASP A 139 1.63 -20.51 -17.53
CA ASP A 139 3.09 -20.47 -17.69
C ASP A 139 3.58 -19.27 -18.52
N TYR A 140 2.70 -18.35 -18.90
CA TYR A 140 3.09 -17.17 -19.65
C TYR A 140 4.01 -16.25 -18.85
N VAL A 141 5.15 -15.89 -19.45
CA VAL A 141 6.11 -14.92 -18.91
C VAL A 141 6.13 -13.70 -19.85
N PRO A 142 5.88 -12.48 -19.32
CA PRO A 142 5.94 -11.27 -20.12
C PRO A 142 7.34 -11.03 -20.72
N ASN A 143 7.39 -10.59 -21.97
CA ASN A 143 8.65 -10.13 -22.57
C ASN A 143 8.90 -8.66 -22.18
N LEU A 144 9.52 -8.45 -21.05
CA LEU A 144 9.81 -7.11 -20.52
C LEU A 144 10.83 -6.33 -21.36
N LYS A 145 11.64 -7.01 -22.22
CA LYS A 145 12.58 -6.34 -23.14
C LYS A 145 11.84 -5.45 -24.15
N LEU A 146 10.57 -5.71 -24.42
CA LEU A 146 9.73 -4.86 -25.28
C LEU A 146 9.35 -3.52 -24.62
N THR A 147 9.57 -3.36 -23.32
CA THR A 147 9.26 -2.13 -22.59
C THR A 147 10.46 -1.19 -22.48
N SER A 148 11.62 -1.60 -22.99
CA SER A 148 12.84 -0.78 -23.00
C SER A 148 12.76 0.31 -24.09
N PRO A 149 13.45 1.48 -23.87
CA PRO A 149 14.23 1.82 -22.69
C PRO A 149 13.33 2.18 -21.50
N VAL A 150 13.77 1.81 -20.29
CA VAL A 150 13.11 2.20 -19.06
C VAL A 150 13.56 3.60 -18.63
N PHE A 151 12.72 4.29 -17.86
CA PHE A 151 13.08 5.57 -17.26
C PHE A 151 13.80 5.30 -15.94
N ASN A 152 15.08 5.67 -15.84
CA ASN A 152 15.89 5.44 -14.65
C ASN A 152 15.70 6.56 -13.64
N ILE A 153 15.51 6.18 -12.38
CA ILE A 153 15.55 7.05 -11.21
C ILE A 153 16.66 6.51 -10.32
N GLY A 154 17.56 7.37 -9.85
CA GLY A 154 18.64 6.94 -8.98
C GLY A 154 19.80 6.27 -9.72
N PRO A 155 20.60 5.45 -8.99
CA PRO A 155 20.43 5.05 -7.57
C PRO A 155 20.70 6.19 -6.58
N HIS A 156 19.88 6.28 -5.54
CA HIS A 156 20.06 7.26 -4.46
C HIS A 156 20.57 6.59 -3.19
N LYS A 157 21.33 7.33 -2.37
CA LYS A 157 21.88 6.82 -1.10
C LYS A 157 20.80 6.26 -0.17
N SER A 158 19.60 6.82 -0.20
CA SER A 158 18.43 6.37 0.59
C SER A 158 18.02 4.94 0.30
N TRP A 159 18.34 4.37 -0.87
CA TRP A 159 17.99 3.01 -1.26
C TRP A 159 18.73 1.94 -0.44
N THR A 160 19.89 2.29 0.07
CA THR A 160 20.72 1.38 0.90
C THR A 160 20.37 1.43 2.38
N ASP A 161 19.45 2.29 2.77
CA ASP A 161 18.97 2.41 4.15
C ASP A 161 17.54 1.87 4.29
N PRO A 162 17.33 0.66 4.84
CA PRO A 162 16.01 0.09 5.05
C PRO A 162 15.09 0.96 5.90
N LYS A 163 15.65 1.83 6.77
CA LYS A 163 14.86 2.79 7.56
C LYS A 163 14.26 3.90 6.71
N LYS A 164 14.81 4.16 5.52
CA LYS A 164 14.32 5.16 4.58
C LYS A 164 13.32 4.56 3.58
N ILE A 165 13.58 3.37 3.08
CA ILE A 165 12.71 2.67 2.11
C ILE A 165 12.48 1.24 2.60
N ALA A 166 11.26 0.95 3.04
CA ALA A 166 10.83 -0.35 3.51
C ALA A 166 9.51 -0.83 2.89
N SER A 167 8.80 0.05 2.20
CA SER A 167 7.49 -0.23 1.59
C SER A 167 7.48 -0.19 0.06
N ILE A 168 8.63 0.01 -0.56
CA ILE A 168 8.83 0.13 -2.01
C ILE A 168 10.06 -0.68 -2.40
N ASP A 169 10.00 -1.41 -3.53
CA ASP A 169 11.19 -1.98 -4.15
C ASP A 169 11.92 -0.90 -4.98
N PRO A 170 13.05 -0.37 -4.53
CA PRO A 170 13.72 0.72 -5.23
C PRO A 170 14.28 0.32 -6.59
N PHE A 171 14.53 -0.97 -6.84
CA PHE A 171 15.01 -1.49 -8.12
C PHE A 171 13.88 -1.94 -9.06
N GLY A 172 12.62 -1.82 -8.61
CA GLY A 172 11.46 -2.32 -9.35
C GLY A 172 11.25 -1.71 -10.73
N HIS A 173 11.75 -0.49 -10.99
CA HIS A 173 11.60 0.20 -12.28
C HIS A 173 12.69 -0.16 -13.31
N ILE A 174 13.81 -0.73 -12.86
CA ILE A 174 14.95 -1.10 -13.71
C ILE A 174 15.19 -2.62 -13.78
N VAL A 175 14.12 -3.40 -13.63
CA VAL A 175 14.18 -4.87 -13.60
C VAL A 175 14.90 -5.44 -14.83
N THR A 176 14.66 -4.89 -16.01
CA THR A 176 15.26 -5.35 -17.28
C THR A 176 16.76 -5.12 -17.36
N GLU A 177 17.28 -4.12 -16.63
CA GLU A 177 18.71 -3.78 -16.57
C GLU A 177 19.36 -4.41 -15.34
N ALA A 178 18.83 -4.14 -14.15
CA ALA A 178 19.41 -4.57 -12.88
C ALA A 178 19.44 -6.11 -12.74
N TYR A 179 18.43 -6.80 -13.31
CA TYR A 179 18.27 -8.25 -13.17
C TYR A 179 18.29 -8.99 -14.50
N ALA A 180 18.91 -8.42 -15.55
CA ALA A 180 19.01 -9.04 -16.87
C ALA A 180 19.51 -10.48 -16.79
N GLY A 181 20.56 -10.76 -15.98
CA GLY A 181 21.11 -12.09 -15.81
C GLY A 181 20.16 -13.12 -15.17
N TYR A 182 19.20 -12.68 -14.36
CA TYR A 182 18.13 -13.55 -13.83
C TYR A 182 17.07 -13.80 -14.90
N LEU A 183 16.67 -12.77 -15.64
CA LEU A 183 15.69 -12.89 -16.73
C LEU A 183 16.21 -13.83 -17.82
N ASP A 184 17.49 -13.75 -18.18
CA ASP A 184 18.12 -14.63 -19.16
C ASP A 184 18.17 -16.10 -18.71
N LYS A 185 18.18 -16.34 -17.38
CA LYS A 185 18.06 -17.68 -16.79
C LYS A 185 16.62 -18.18 -16.66
N GLY A 186 15.64 -17.41 -17.14
CA GLY A 186 14.23 -17.78 -17.15
C GLY A 186 13.48 -17.51 -15.84
N PHE A 187 14.02 -16.66 -14.97
CA PHE A 187 13.28 -16.23 -13.77
C PHE A 187 12.11 -15.33 -14.14
N ASP A 188 10.96 -15.56 -13.55
CA ASP A 188 9.77 -14.71 -13.71
C ASP A 188 9.81 -13.56 -12.70
N ILE A 189 10.59 -12.52 -13.02
CA ILE A 189 10.70 -11.31 -12.23
C ILE A 189 9.86 -10.23 -12.87
N ARG A 190 8.94 -9.66 -12.12
CA ARG A 190 8.03 -8.63 -12.62
C ARG A 190 8.31 -7.29 -11.96
N PRO A 191 8.24 -6.17 -12.74
CA PRO A 191 8.42 -4.85 -12.18
C PRO A 191 7.34 -4.53 -11.14
N THR A 192 7.75 -3.87 -10.06
CA THR A 192 6.86 -3.30 -9.05
C THR A 192 6.69 -1.79 -9.23
N ILE A 193 7.49 -1.19 -10.12
CA ILE A 193 7.40 0.22 -10.51
C ILE A 193 7.47 0.30 -12.03
N ALA A 194 6.58 1.09 -12.63
CA ALA A 194 6.62 1.41 -14.06
C ALA A 194 6.46 2.93 -14.24
N VAL A 195 7.28 3.51 -15.13
CA VAL A 195 7.30 4.95 -15.39
C VAL A 195 6.87 5.24 -16.83
N THR A 196 6.03 6.26 -17.02
CA THR A 196 5.61 6.74 -18.33
C THR A 196 5.43 8.25 -18.35
N LYS A 197 5.32 8.84 -19.52
CA LYS A 197 4.97 10.25 -19.72
C LYS A 197 3.55 10.39 -20.28
N ALA A 198 2.87 11.48 -19.90
CA ALA A 198 1.52 11.76 -20.35
C ALA A 198 1.21 13.26 -20.32
N HIS A 199 0.09 13.63 -20.95
CA HIS A 199 -0.57 14.89 -20.70
C HIS A 199 -1.67 14.70 -19.65
N ILE A 200 -1.81 15.65 -18.74
CA ILE A 200 -2.94 15.74 -17.81
C ILE A 200 -3.81 16.91 -18.24
N ASP A 201 -5.10 16.69 -18.29
CA ASP A 201 -6.10 17.65 -18.70
C ASP A 201 -7.17 17.79 -17.62
N LEU A 202 -7.19 18.92 -16.93
CA LEU A 202 -8.13 19.20 -15.86
C LEU A 202 -8.92 20.48 -16.17
N PRO A 203 -10.23 20.54 -15.84
CA PRO A 203 -11.01 21.77 -15.98
C PRO A 203 -10.39 22.95 -15.23
N GLU A 204 -9.83 22.69 -14.02
CA GLU A 204 -9.23 23.68 -13.15
C GLU A 204 -7.98 24.31 -13.76
N THR A 205 -7.11 23.51 -14.41
CA THR A 205 -5.93 24.05 -15.11
C THR A 205 -6.32 24.86 -16.34
N ARG A 206 -7.35 24.46 -17.06
CA ARG A 206 -7.90 25.25 -18.17
C ARG A 206 -8.47 26.59 -17.67
N GLU A 207 -9.17 26.57 -16.54
CA GLU A 207 -9.71 27.80 -15.93
C GLU A 207 -8.59 28.70 -15.39
N ALA A 208 -7.54 28.09 -14.80
CA ALA A 208 -6.37 28.84 -14.36
C ALA A 208 -5.65 29.55 -15.54
N VAL A 209 -5.61 28.92 -16.72
CA VAL A 209 -5.08 29.54 -17.94
C VAL A 209 -6.00 30.69 -18.40
N LYS A 210 -7.31 30.50 -18.45
CA LYS A 210 -8.26 31.54 -18.85
C LYS A 210 -8.25 32.75 -17.93
N SER A 211 -8.13 32.52 -16.61
CA SER A 211 -8.06 33.59 -15.61
C SER A 211 -6.68 34.25 -15.49
N GLY A 212 -5.69 33.69 -16.15
CA GLY A 212 -4.28 34.22 -16.10
C GLY A 212 -3.53 33.79 -14.84
N ARG A 213 -4.06 32.93 -14.00
CA ARG A 213 -3.31 32.35 -12.86
C ARG A 213 -2.19 31.42 -13.30
N LEU A 214 -2.36 30.75 -14.44
CA LEU A 214 -1.34 29.97 -15.13
C LEU A 214 -1.08 30.54 -16.52
N VAL A 215 0.20 30.68 -16.89
CA VAL A 215 0.60 31.14 -18.23
C VAL A 215 1.24 29.97 -18.97
N PRO A 216 0.71 29.56 -20.13
CA PRO A 216 1.31 28.49 -20.92
C PRO A 216 2.73 28.83 -21.38
N ASP A 217 3.67 27.91 -21.22
CA ASP A 217 5.05 28.02 -21.65
C ASP A 217 5.40 27.09 -22.83
N GLY A 218 4.44 26.25 -23.24
CA GLY A 218 4.60 25.27 -24.31
C GLY A 218 5.51 24.09 -23.96
N LYS A 219 6.01 24.00 -22.71
CA LYS A 219 6.91 22.94 -22.22
C LYS A 219 6.29 22.14 -21.08
N ILE A 220 5.90 22.82 -20.01
CA ILE A 220 5.24 22.23 -18.85
C ILE A 220 3.73 22.33 -19.01
N LEU A 221 3.25 23.47 -19.47
CA LEU A 221 1.85 23.78 -19.68
C LEU A 221 1.60 24.20 -21.13
N LEU A 222 0.74 23.49 -21.82
CA LEU A 222 0.37 23.77 -23.19
C LEU A 222 -0.70 24.86 -23.28
N PRO A 223 -0.83 25.58 -24.43
CA PRO A 223 -1.89 26.59 -24.62
C PRO A 223 -3.31 26.04 -24.42
N THR A 224 -3.51 24.74 -24.56
CA THR A 224 -4.78 24.06 -24.33
C THR A 224 -5.16 23.93 -22.83
N GLY A 225 -4.24 24.24 -21.92
CA GLY A 225 -4.38 24.00 -20.48
C GLY A 225 -3.97 22.58 -20.04
N GLN A 226 -3.49 21.75 -20.96
CA GLN A 226 -2.91 20.44 -20.65
C GLN A 226 -1.50 20.59 -20.10
N SER A 227 -1.15 19.85 -19.05
CA SER A 227 0.22 19.82 -18.52
C SER A 227 0.94 18.52 -18.88
N ILE A 228 2.25 18.62 -19.13
CA ILE A 228 3.12 17.46 -19.42
C ILE A 228 3.66 16.94 -18.09
N VAL A 229 3.56 15.63 -17.89
CA VAL A 229 3.91 14.99 -16.63
C VAL A 229 4.59 13.65 -16.83
N SER A 230 5.61 13.35 -16.02
CA SER A 230 6.09 11.98 -15.83
C SER A 230 5.26 11.30 -14.73
N LYS A 231 4.92 10.04 -14.91
CA LYS A 231 4.12 9.26 -13.93
C LYS A 231 4.83 7.97 -13.58
N ALA A 232 4.97 7.68 -12.29
CA ALA A 232 5.44 6.40 -11.80
C ALA A 232 4.33 5.69 -11.02
N ALA A 233 3.87 4.55 -11.53
CA ALA A 233 2.98 3.65 -10.81
C ALA A 233 3.80 2.70 -9.95
N VAL A 234 3.46 2.59 -8.67
CA VAL A 234 4.23 1.84 -7.66
C VAL A 234 3.33 0.85 -6.95
N GLU A 235 3.71 -0.42 -6.97
CA GLU A 235 3.10 -1.48 -6.16
C GLU A 235 3.82 -1.58 -4.80
N PRO A 236 3.10 -1.84 -3.69
CA PRO A 236 3.74 -1.95 -2.38
C PRO A 236 4.56 -3.23 -2.26
N VAL A 237 5.78 -3.08 -1.75
CA VAL A 237 6.68 -4.18 -1.40
C VAL A 237 7.20 -3.94 0.01
N TRP A 238 6.68 -4.68 0.98
CA TRP A 238 7.00 -4.47 2.39
C TRP A 238 8.15 -5.35 2.86
N TYR A 239 9.18 -4.71 3.41
CA TYR A 239 10.20 -5.36 4.21
C TYR A 239 9.72 -5.47 5.65
N LEU A 240 9.17 -6.62 6.02
CA LEU A 240 8.42 -6.85 7.27
C LEU A 240 9.19 -6.47 8.54
N PRO A 241 10.51 -6.73 8.69
CA PRO A 241 11.22 -6.33 9.90
C PRO A 241 11.18 -4.82 10.16
N GLU A 242 11.38 -4.01 9.11
CA GLU A 242 11.38 -2.57 9.23
C GLU A 242 9.96 -1.99 9.36
N ILE A 243 8.98 -2.59 8.67
CA ILE A 243 7.58 -2.23 8.84
C ILE A 243 7.17 -2.41 10.31
N ALA A 244 7.49 -3.55 10.91
CA ALA A 244 7.20 -3.80 12.32
C ALA A 244 7.85 -2.76 13.24
N ARG A 245 9.13 -2.44 12.99
CA ARG A 245 9.86 -1.42 13.76
C ARG A 245 9.19 -0.04 13.68
N ARG A 246 8.76 0.39 12.48
CA ARG A 246 8.09 1.69 12.28
C ARG A 246 6.76 1.80 13.01
N PHE A 247 6.07 0.68 13.17
CA PHE A 247 4.79 0.61 13.90
C PHE A 247 4.96 0.24 15.39
N GLY A 248 6.19 0.18 15.91
CA GLY A 248 6.46 -0.07 17.30
C GLY A 248 6.02 -1.46 17.78
N CYS A 249 5.98 -2.45 16.90
CA CYS A 249 5.62 -3.82 17.23
C CYS A 249 6.70 -4.82 16.79
N THR A 250 6.62 -6.06 17.28
CA THR A 250 7.50 -7.12 16.79
C THR A 250 7.05 -7.65 15.43
N GLU A 251 7.97 -8.19 14.64
CA GLU A 251 7.65 -8.81 13.35
C GLU A 251 6.62 -9.95 13.53
N THR A 252 6.70 -10.70 14.62
CA THR A 252 5.76 -11.77 14.95
C THR A 252 4.34 -11.24 15.15
N VAL A 253 4.18 -10.17 15.94
CA VAL A 253 2.88 -9.52 16.16
C VAL A 253 2.31 -8.98 14.86
N LEU A 254 3.13 -8.32 14.03
CA LEU A 254 2.71 -7.82 12.72
C LEU A 254 2.18 -8.96 11.84
N ARG A 255 2.95 -10.04 11.69
CA ARG A 255 2.60 -11.20 10.86
C ARG A 255 1.32 -11.88 11.34
N GLN A 256 1.19 -12.10 12.64
CA GLN A 256 -0.02 -12.69 13.24
C GLN A 256 -1.25 -11.82 13.03
N SER A 257 -1.11 -10.51 13.20
CA SER A 257 -2.22 -9.55 13.02
C SER A 257 -2.69 -9.54 11.57
N ILE A 258 -1.77 -9.46 10.61
CA ILE A 258 -2.12 -9.51 9.18
C ILE A 258 -2.78 -10.85 8.84
N PHE A 259 -2.20 -11.98 9.28
CA PHE A 259 -2.75 -13.31 9.04
C PHE A 259 -4.19 -13.44 9.59
N ARG A 260 -4.41 -12.99 10.83
CA ARG A 260 -5.73 -13.03 11.47
C ARG A 260 -6.74 -12.14 10.74
N MET A 261 -6.37 -10.88 10.45
CA MET A 261 -7.29 -9.92 9.83
C MET A 261 -7.59 -10.21 8.36
N THR A 262 -6.75 -11.02 7.70
CA THR A 262 -7.01 -11.54 6.34
C THR A 262 -7.65 -12.93 6.34
N ASN A 263 -8.12 -13.41 7.49
CA ASN A 263 -8.70 -14.76 7.64
C ASN A 263 -7.77 -15.87 7.11
N GLY A 264 -6.46 -15.74 7.30
CA GLY A 264 -5.47 -16.73 6.89
C GLY A 264 -5.13 -16.74 5.41
N MET A 265 -5.44 -15.67 4.66
CA MET A 265 -5.18 -15.58 3.22
C MET A 265 -3.71 -15.83 2.85
N TYR A 266 -2.78 -15.48 3.74
CA TYR A 266 -1.34 -15.64 3.54
C TYR A 266 -0.73 -16.52 4.64
N PRO A 267 -0.84 -17.85 4.55
CA PRO A 267 -0.32 -18.76 5.57
C PRO A 267 1.20 -18.66 5.74
N GLU A 268 1.93 -18.23 4.73
CA GLU A 268 3.38 -18.03 4.76
C GLU A 268 3.80 -16.95 5.76
N LEU A 269 2.93 -16.00 6.11
CA LEU A 269 3.20 -15.04 7.19
C LEU A 269 3.52 -15.75 8.51
N ILE A 270 2.92 -16.91 8.74
CA ILE A 270 3.12 -17.73 9.94
C ILE A 270 4.10 -18.87 9.71
N THR A 271 4.05 -19.50 8.52
CA THR A 271 4.80 -20.73 8.26
C THR A 271 6.18 -20.49 7.64
N ARG A 272 6.46 -19.28 7.16
CA ARG A 272 7.73 -18.93 6.49
C ARG A 272 8.36 -17.66 7.08
N PRO A 273 8.87 -17.74 8.35
CA PRO A 273 9.51 -16.58 9.00
C PRO A 273 10.83 -16.17 8.34
N ASP A 274 11.41 -17.04 7.51
CA ASP A 274 12.57 -16.80 6.68
C ASP A 274 12.28 -15.80 5.55
N ILE A 275 11.08 -15.78 4.98
CA ILE A 275 10.69 -14.82 3.94
C ILE A 275 10.34 -13.49 4.61
N LYS A 276 11.15 -12.46 4.33
CA LYS A 276 11.01 -11.12 4.94
C LYS A 276 10.21 -10.13 4.08
N ILE A 277 9.93 -10.47 2.85
CA ILE A 277 9.23 -9.62 1.89
C ILE A 277 7.75 -10.04 1.80
N PHE A 278 6.88 -9.04 1.88
CA PHE A 278 5.43 -9.21 1.73
C PHE A 278 4.90 -8.26 0.66
N LEU A 279 4.10 -8.77 -0.24
CA LEU A 279 3.36 -8.03 -1.25
C LEU A 279 1.91 -7.91 -0.77
N PRO A 280 1.55 -6.85 -0.02
CA PRO A 280 0.21 -6.72 0.52
C PRO A 280 -0.81 -6.48 -0.59
N PRO A 281 -2.04 -7.03 -0.48
CA PRO A 281 -3.11 -6.85 -1.48
C PRO A 281 -3.83 -5.52 -1.30
N ILE A 282 -3.07 -4.43 -1.25
CA ILE A 282 -3.56 -3.07 -1.11
C ILE A 282 -3.25 -2.26 -2.36
N GLY A 283 -3.99 -1.19 -2.57
CA GLY A 283 -3.66 -0.22 -3.62
C GLY A 283 -2.27 0.37 -3.37
N GLY A 284 -1.53 0.59 -4.45
CA GLY A 284 -0.24 1.25 -4.41
C GLY A 284 -0.36 2.77 -4.41
N LEU A 285 0.56 3.39 -5.08
CA LEU A 285 0.56 4.84 -5.30
C LEU A 285 0.97 5.19 -6.73
N THR A 286 0.66 6.41 -7.13
CA THR A 286 1.21 6.99 -8.36
C THR A 286 1.93 8.28 -8.00
N ILE A 287 3.16 8.44 -8.49
CA ILE A 287 3.92 9.67 -8.38
C ILE A 287 3.75 10.45 -9.69
N TYR A 288 3.27 11.68 -9.60
CA TYR A 288 3.16 12.62 -10.73
C TYR A 288 4.27 13.66 -10.59
N ILE A 289 5.03 13.88 -11.65
CA ILE A 289 6.21 14.74 -11.63
C ILE A 289 6.12 15.74 -12.78
N TRP A 290 6.08 17.05 -12.46
CA TRP A 290 6.21 18.16 -13.38
C TRP A 290 7.64 18.72 -13.31
N GLY A 291 8.25 18.96 -14.44
CA GLY A 291 9.65 19.34 -14.54
C GLY A 291 10.58 18.17 -14.85
N ASP A 292 11.87 18.35 -14.60
CA ASP A 292 12.90 17.35 -14.85
C ASP A 292 13.10 16.46 -13.60
N PRO A 293 12.77 15.17 -13.64
CA PRO A 293 12.95 14.29 -12.49
C PRO A 293 14.39 14.17 -11.99
N ASP A 294 15.37 14.36 -12.85
CA ASP A 294 16.79 14.24 -12.48
C ASP A 294 17.25 15.40 -11.56
N THR A 295 16.48 16.49 -11.48
CA THR A 295 16.75 17.62 -10.60
C THR A 295 16.19 17.47 -9.18
N ILE A 296 15.32 16.48 -8.93
CA ILE A 296 14.64 16.31 -7.64
C ILE A 296 15.60 16.13 -6.45
N PRO A 297 16.75 15.42 -6.57
CA PRO A 297 17.70 15.25 -5.47
C PRO A 297 18.54 16.48 -5.14
N ASP A 298 18.47 17.53 -5.95
CA ASP A 298 19.23 18.77 -5.79
C ASP A 298 18.51 19.71 -4.81
N ASP A 299 19.14 20.01 -3.68
CA ASP A 299 18.56 20.83 -2.62
C ASP A 299 18.45 22.32 -2.99
N ASP A 300 19.17 22.76 -4.04
CA ASP A 300 19.12 24.13 -4.56
C ASP A 300 17.99 24.33 -5.59
N ILE A 301 17.41 23.25 -6.08
CA ILE A 301 16.27 23.28 -7.02
C ILE A 301 14.95 23.34 -6.26
N GLU A 302 14.13 24.34 -6.57
CA GLU A 302 12.83 24.51 -5.92
C GLU A 302 11.94 23.26 -6.12
N LEU A 303 11.51 22.65 -5.02
CA LEU A 303 10.61 21.48 -5.02
C LEU A 303 9.29 21.83 -4.34
N THR A 304 8.19 21.69 -5.07
CA THR A 304 6.83 21.74 -4.54
C THR A 304 6.27 20.33 -4.44
N CYS A 305 5.72 19.97 -3.29
CA CYS A 305 5.25 18.61 -3.02
C CYS A 305 3.87 18.58 -2.37
N ARG A 306 3.03 17.66 -2.83
CA ARG A 306 1.81 17.23 -2.15
C ARG A 306 1.78 15.72 -1.99
N VAL A 307 1.40 15.27 -0.79
CA VAL A 307 1.01 13.89 -0.54
C VAL A 307 -0.52 13.82 -0.39
N HIS A 308 -1.15 13.12 -1.32
CA HIS A 308 -2.60 13.01 -1.44
C HIS A 308 -3.05 11.57 -1.18
N ASP A 309 -4.06 11.40 -0.34
CA ASP A 309 -4.76 10.13 -0.18
C ASP A 309 -6.04 10.17 -1.02
N GLU A 310 -6.29 9.10 -1.77
CA GLU A 310 -7.42 8.97 -2.69
C GLU A 310 -8.76 9.36 -2.05
N CYS A 311 -9.55 10.08 -2.81
CA CYS A 311 -10.94 10.39 -2.52
C CYS A 311 -11.74 10.35 -3.83
N ASN A 312 -12.12 9.15 -4.28
CA ASN A 312 -12.70 8.91 -5.59
C ASN A 312 -13.88 9.84 -5.91
N GLY A 313 -14.83 9.96 -4.99
CA GLY A 313 -16.00 10.83 -5.18
C GLY A 313 -15.65 12.30 -5.41
N SER A 314 -14.66 12.84 -4.70
CA SER A 314 -14.21 14.21 -4.86
C SER A 314 -13.24 14.35 -6.04
N ASP A 315 -12.19 13.51 -6.09
CA ASP A 315 -11.11 13.67 -7.06
C ASP A 315 -11.57 13.45 -8.52
N VAL A 316 -12.47 12.48 -8.73
CA VAL A 316 -12.97 12.09 -10.06
C VAL A 316 -14.30 12.75 -10.40
N PHE A 317 -15.26 12.74 -9.46
CA PHE A 317 -16.64 13.15 -9.72
C PHE A 317 -16.99 14.52 -9.16
N GLY A 318 -16.05 15.22 -8.49
CA GLY A 318 -16.26 16.59 -8.02
C GLY A 318 -17.26 16.69 -6.87
N SER A 319 -17.41 15.63 -6.03
CA SER A 319 -18.23 15.72 -4.81
C SER A 319 -17.71 16.84 -3.90
N ASP A 320 -18.60 17.69 -3.47
CA ASP A 320 -18.36 18.90 -2.67
C ASP A 320 -18.30 18.66 -1.16
N ILE A 321 -18.63 17.43 -0.73
CA ILE A 321 -18.69 17.03 0.70
C ILE A 321 -17.33 17.13 1.42
N CYS A 322 -16.23 17.26 0.69
CA CYS A 322 -14.89 17.38 1.24
C CYS A 322 -13.97 18.27 0.38
N THR A 323 -12.80 18.60 0.92
CA THR A 323 -11.81 19.47 0.29
C THR A 323 -10.74 18.73 -0.53
N CYS A 324 -10.89 17.42 -0.79
CA CYS A 324 -9.83 16.62 -1.39
C CYS A 324 -9.46 17.09 -2.81
N ARG A 325 -10.42 17.23 -3.73
CA ARG A 325 -10.18 17.74 -5.08
C ARG A 325 -9.65 19.17 -5.11
N PRO A 326 -10.21 20.16 -4.39
CA PRO A 326 -9.64 21.49 -4.33
C PRO A 326 -8.16 21.53 -3.93
N TYR A 327 -7.78 20.76 -2.90
CA TYR A 327 -6.39 20.64 -2.50
C TYR A 327 -5.52 19.96 -3.56
N LEU A 328 -6.05 18.95 -4.26
CA LEU A 328 -5.32 18.27 -5.33
C LEU A 328 -5.04 19.20 -6.51
N THR A 329 -6.07 19.88 -6.99
CA THR A 329 -5.98 20.77 -8.15
C THR A 329 -5.14 22.01 -7.87
N HIS A 330 -5.27 22.60 -6.67
CA HIS A 330 -4.38 23.68 -6.22
C HIS A 330 -2.92 23.20 -6.17
N ALA A 331 -2.65 22.02 -5.63
CA ALA A 331 -1.29 21.48 -5.62
C ALA A 331 -0.72 21.26 -7.03
N ILE A 332 -1.54 20.78 -7.97
CA ILE A 332 -1.13 20.62 -9.36
C ILE A 332 -0.79 21.97 -9.97
N GLU A 333 -1.60 23.01 -9.73
CA GLU A 333 -1.32 24.37 -10.19
C GLU A 333 0.02 24.88 -9.65
N GLU A 334 0.30 24.71 -8.36
CA GLU A 334 1.58 25.12 -7.75
C GLU A 334 2.77 24.28 -8.25
N CYS A 335 2.58 22.98 -8.48
CA CYS A 335 3.60 22.12 -9.10
C CYS A 335 3.95 22.57 -10.52
N ILE A 336 2.94 22.96 -11.32
CA ILE A 336 3.16 23.51 -12.66
C ILE A 336 3.96 24.81 -12.58
N LYS A 337 3.57 25.75 -11.71
CA LYS A 337 4.26 27.04 -11.53
C LYS A 337 5.74 26.83 -11.14
N THR A 338 6.00 25.91 -10.23
CA THR A 338 7.37 25.57 -9.81
C THR A 338 8.18 25.00 -10.97
N ALA A 339 7.62 24.07 -11.72
CA ALA A 339 8.30 23.48 -12.88
C ALA A 339 8.57 24.50 -13.98
N GLN A 340 7.67 25.46 -14.21
CA GLN A 340 7.86 26.55 -15.16
C GLN A 340 9.00 27.50 -14.77
N ARG A 341 9.31 27.65 -13.47
CA ARG A 341 10.45 28.40 -12.96
C ARG A 341 11.77 27.62 -12.98
N GLY A 342 11.77 26.40 -13.52
CA GLY A 342 12.95 25.54 -13.57
C GLY A 342 13.11 24.63 -12.36
N GLY A 343 12.12 24.62 -11.46
CA GLY A 343 12.03 23.70 -10.34
C GLY A 343 11.33 22.39 -10.71
N CYS A 344 10.88 21.65 -9.71
CA CYS A 344 10.14 20.41 -9.87
C CYS A 344 8.90 20.38 -8.97
N GLY A 345 7.79 19.87 -9.51
CA GLY A 345 6.55 19.66 -8.77
C GLY A 345 6.24 18.17 -8.64
N ILE A 346 5.85 17.71 -7.44
CA ILE A 346 5.54 16.31 -7.18
C ILE A 346 4.19 16.18 -6.51
N VAL A 347 3.32 15.30 -7.04
CA VAL A 347 2.12 14.82 -6.34
C VAL A 347 2.25 13.31 -6.14
N ILE A 348 2.27 12.88 -4.87
CA ILE A 348 2.24 11.46 -4.50
C ILE A 348 0.80 11.10 -4.17
N TYR A 349 0.16 10.33 -5.04
CA TYR A 349 -1.23 9.94 -4.94
C TYR A 349 -1.37 8.50 -4.44
N TYR A 350 -1.80 8.34 -3.19
CA TYR A 350 -2.00 7.03 -2.55
C TYR A 350 -3.40 6.49 -2.74
N ARG A 351 -3.52 5.20 -3.01
CA ARG A 351 -4.79 4.48 -3.04
C ARG A 351 -5.25 4.13 -1.62
N LYS A 352 -5.59 5.15 -0.82
CA LYS A 352 -5.96 5.02 0.59
C LYS A 352 -7.34 5.63 0.87
N GLU A 353 -8.33 5.24 0.06
CA GLU A 353 -9.70 5.73 0.14
C GLU A 353 -10.28 5.60 1.55
N GLY A 354 -11.02 6.64 1.97
CA GLY A 354 -11.72 6.64 3.25
C GLY A 354 -10.80 6.48 4.46
N ARG A 355 -9.64 7.14 4.50
CA ARG A 355 -8.61 7.00 5.55
C ARG A 355 -8.09 5.57 5.69
N SER A 356 -7.96 4.86 4.56
CA SER A 356 -7.62 3.43 4.46
C SER A 356 -8.66 2.48 5.06
N LEU A 357 -9.87 2.96 5.35
CA LEU A 357 -11.02 2.17 5.82
C LEU A 357 -11.93 1.71 4.67
N GLY A 358 -11.73 2.29 3.48
CA GLY A 358 -12.51 2.01 2.29
C GLY A 358 -13.73 2.92 2.12
N GLU A 359 -14.25 2.99 0.90
CA GLU A 359 -15.34 3.90 0.54
C GLU A 359 -16.67 3.54 1.21
N VAL A 360 -16.96 2.24 1.38
CA VAL A 360 -18.15 1.78 2.10
C VAL A 360 -18.17 2.34 3.52
N THR A 361 -17.09 2.17 4.27
CA THR A 361 -16.96 2.71 5.63
C THR A 361 -17.09 4.23 5.65
N LYS A 362 -16.46 4.92 4.71
CA LYS A 362 -16.54 6.37 4.55
C LYS A 362 -18.00 6.83 4.39
N TYR A 363 -18.80 6.14 3.57
CA TYR A 363 -20.21 6.50 3.38
C TYR A 363 -21.05 6.21 4.62
N LEU A 364 -20.78 5.14 5.35
CA LEU A 364 -21.41 4.90 6.66
C LEU A 364 -21.09 6.03 7.65
N VAL A 365 -19.86 6.52 7.67
CA VAL A 365 -19.45 7.68 8.48
C VAL A 365 -20.21 8.94 8.06
N TYR A 366 -20.32 9.23 6.77
CA TYR A 366 -21.10 10.37 6.27
C TYR A 366 -22.58 10.26 6.67
N ASN A 367 -23.18 9.08 6.53
CA ASN A 367 -24.57 8.87 6.96
C ASN A 367 -24.74 9.08 8.47
N THR A 368 -23.78 8.63 9.29
CA THR A 368 -23.81 8.84 10.74
C THR A 368 -23.72 10.32 11.07
N ARG A 369 -22.83 11.07 10.43
CA ARG A 369 -22.66 12.51 10.61
C ARG A 369 -23.95 13.28 10.26
N LYS A 370 -24.51 13.01 9.08
CA LYS A 370 -25.68 13.74 8.53
C LYS A 370 -26.99 13.43 9.27
N ARG A 371 -27.09 12.25 9.93
CA ARG A 371 -28.33 11.77 10.56
C ARG A 371 -28.31 11.81 12.09
N GLN A 372 -27.20 12.21 12.71
CA GLN A 372 -27.17 12.37 14.17
C GLN A 372 -28.05 13.54 14.63
N GLU A 373 -28.46 13.50 15.89
CA GLU A 373 -29.16 14.61 16.53
C GLU A 373 -28.28 15.87 16.53
N GLY A 374 -28.80 17.01 16.12
CA GLY A 374 -28.05 18.25 15.93
C GLY A 374 -27.35 18.40 14.58
N GLY A 375 -27.47 17.41 13.68
CA GLY A 375 -26.92 17.48 12.32
C GLY A 375 -25.39 17.25 12.23
N ASP A 376 -24.83 17.66 11.10
CA ASP A 376 -23.39 17.51 10.84
C ASP A 376 -22.61 18.63 11.54
N SER A 377 -21.79 18.28 12.52
CA SER A 377 -20.99 19.25 13.29
C SER A 377 -19.51 18.92 13.25
N ALA A 378 -18.68 19.96 13.35
CA ALA A 378 -17.22 19.83 13.38
C ALA A 378 -16.73 19.01 14.57
N GLU A 379 -17.33 19.17 15.75
CA GLU A 379 -16.99 18.46 16.98
C GLU A 379 -17.14 16.94 16.85
N ASN A 380 -18.20 16.49 16.17
CA ASN A 380 -18.54 15.08 16.01
C ASN A 380 -17.87 14.42 14.80
N TYR A 381 -17.14 15.17 13.98
CA TYR A 381 -16.56 14.70 12.72
C TYR A 381 -15.69 13.44 12.90
N PHE A 382 -14.73 13.47 13.83
CA PHE A 382 -13.84 12.35 14.10
C PHE A 382 -14.50 11.27 14.97
N ALA A 383 -15.36 11.66 15.90
CA ALA A 383 -16.10 10.73 16.76
C ALA A 383 -17.02 9.80 15.94
N CYS A 384 -17.64 10.30 14.86
CA CYS A 384 -18.45 9.47 13.97
C CYS A 384 -17.62 8.39 13.26
N THR A 385 -16.37 8.70 12.87
CA THR A 385 -15.48 7.68 12.28
C THR A 385 -15.16 6.59 13.29
N GLU A 386 -14.86 6.96 14.53
CA GLU A 386 -14.55 6.03 15.60
C GLU A 386 -15.75 5.14 15.98
N LYS A 387 -16.95 5.71 16.04
CA LYS A 387 -18.18 4.94 16.28
C LYS A 387 -18.44 3.87 15.20
N VAL A 388 -18.12 4.17 13.94
CA VAL A 388 -18.36 3.24 12.80
C VAL A 388 -17.23 2.24 12.64
N ALA A 389 -15.97 2.68 12.78
CA ALA A 389 -14.79 1.91 12.41
C ALA A 389 -13.94 1.43 13.59
N GLY A 390 -14.23 1.89 14.83
CA GLY A 390 -13.43 1.59 16.01
C GLY A 390 -12.09 2.33 16.06
N VAL A 391 -11.81 3.18 15.07
CA VAL A 391 -10.57 3.94 14.93
C VAL A 391 -10.85 5.20 14.10
N GLN A 392 -10.10 6.26 14.34
CA GLN A 392 -10.28 7.52 13.60
C GLN A 392 -9.61 7.51 12.22
N ASP A 393 -8.48 6.82 12.09
CA ASP A 393 -7.65 6.83 10.89
C ASP A 393 -6.71 5.62 10.86
N THR A 394 -6.66 4.89 9.76
CA THR A 394 -5.73 3.75 9.55
C THR A 394 -4.70 4.00 8.46
N ARG A 395 -4.53 5.25 8.00
CA ARG A 395 -3.53 5.55 6.96
C ARG A 395 -2.09 5.34 7.42
N PHE A 396 -1.84 5.52 8.73
CA PHE A 396 -0.53 5.31 9.36
C PHE A 396 0.60 5.91 8.54
N GLN A 397 0.89 7.20 8.71
CA GLN A 397 1.78 7.98 7.85
C GLN A 397 3.26 7.53 7.89
N ALA A 398 3.62 6.53 8.71
CA ALA A 398 4.98 6.04 8.84
C ALA A 398 5.61 5.49 7.53
N LEU A 399 4.78 5.08 6.56
CA LEU A 399 5.27 4.58 5.26
C LEU A 399 5.24 5.66 4.17
N MET A 400 4.62 6.79 4.44
CA MET A 400 4.38 7.83 3.45
C MET A 400 5.67 8.51 2.93
N PRO A 401 6.78 8.64 3.67
CA PRO A 401 8.00 9.24 3.16
C PRO A 401 8.79 8.37 2.16
N ASP A 402 8.54 7.07 2.09
CA ASP A 402 9.33 6.15 1.24
C ASP A 402 9.43 6.58 -0.23
N PRO A 403 8.35 7.00 -0.93
CA PRO A 403 8.45 7.48 -2.29
C PRO A 403 9.27 8.77 -2.43
N LEU A 404 9.32 9.62 -1.41
CA LEU A 404 10.20 10.80 -1.40
C LEU A 404 11.67 10.35 -1.34
N HIS A 405 11.97 9.39 -0.48
CA HIS A 405 13.33 8.81 -0.40
C HIS A 405 13.69 8.02 -1.67
N PHE A 406 12.72 7.37 -2.32
CA PHE A 406 12.90 6.72 -3.62
C PHE A 406 13.34 7.73 -4.69
N LEU A 407 12.76 8.94 -4.70
CA LEU A 407 13.13 10.03 -5.60
C LEU A 407 14.39 10.78 -5.17
N GLY A 408 15.00 10.45 -4.04
CA GLY A 408 16.18 11.13 -3.52
C GLY A 408 15.93 12.49 -2.88
N VAL A 409 14.67 12.80 -2.53
CA VAL A 409 14.29 14.08 -1.92
C VAL A 409 14.93 14.23 -0.56
N LYS A 410 15.57 15.37 -0.32
CA LYS A 410 16.15 15.77 0.97
C LYS A 410 15.48 17.03 1.51
N LYS A 411 14.95 17.89 0.61
CA LYS A 411 14.34 19.16 0.95
C LYS A 411 13.08 19.39 0.10
N ILE A 412 12.03 19.88 0.74
CA ILE A 412 10.78 20.30 0.10
C ILE A 412 10.64 21.80 0.38
N HIS A 413 10.66 22.62 -0.68
CA HIS A 413 10.55 24.06 -0.54
C HIS A 413 9.11 24.48 -0.22
N ASN A 414 8.14 23.86 -0.90
CA ASN A 414 6.72 24.16 -0.70
C ASN A 414 5.93 22.86 -0.50
N PHE A 415 5.43 22.64 0.72
CA PHE A 415 4.62 21.47 1.05
C PHE A 415 3.16 21.84 1.16
N ILE A 416 2.34 21.38 0.22
CA ILE A 416 0.91 21.71 0.16
C ILE A 416 0.11 20.72 0.99
N SER A 417 -0.04 21.00 2.28
CA SER A 417 -0.78 20.16 3.23
C SER A 417 -1.05 20.90 4.54
N MET A 418 -2.27 20.77 5.05
CA MET A 418 -2.61 21.19 6.41
C MET A 418 -2.34 20.10 7.47
N SER A 419 -1.99 18.86 7.07
CA SER A 419 -1.86 17.73 7.99
C SER A 419 -0.52 17.73 8.73
N ASP A 420 -0.57 17.90 10.05
CA ASP A 420 0.60 17.78 10.91
C ASP A 420 1.13 16.35 10.97
N MET A 421 0.27 15.35 10.89
CA MET A 421 0.69 13.95 10.81
C MET A 421 1.59 13.70 9.60
N LYS A 422 1.24 14.24 8.42
CA LYS A 422 2.06 14.11 7.20
C LYS A 422 3.34 14.91 7.32
N TYR A 423 3.26 16.15 7.79
CA TYR A 423 4.42 16.99 8.02
C TYR A 423 5.44 16.30 8.95
N ASN A 424 4.99 15.87 10.13
CA ASN A 424 5.83 15.22 11.12
C ASN A 424 6.43 13.90 10.59
N ALA A 425 5.66 13.11 9.84
CA ALA A 425 6.14 11.88 9.24
C ALA A 425 7.29 12.13 8.24
N ILE A 426 7.22 13.17 7.44
CA ILE A 426 8.28 13.55 6.49
C ILE A 426 9.52 14.04 7.23
N VAL A 427 9.35 15.03 8.11
CA VAL A 427 10.46 15.69 8.82
C VAL A 427 11.19 14.68 9.73
N SER A 428 10.47 13.78 10.40
CA SER A 428 11.06 12.75 11.26
C SER A 428 12.02 11.79 10.54
N THR A 429 11.92 11.70 9.20
CA THR A 429 12.82 10.87 8.38
C THR A 429 14.03 11.63 7.83
N GLY A 430 14.17 12.93 8.20
CA GLY A 430 15.29 13.77 7.83
C GLY A 430 15.11 14.52 6.49
N ILE A 431 13.87 14.64 6.01
CA ILE A 431 13.54 15.53 4.88
C ILE A 431 13.16 16.89 5.46
N GLU A 432 13.81 17.96 4.99
CA GLU A 432 13.50 19.33 5.37
C GLU A 432 12.23 19.80 4.66
N ILE A 433 11.35 20.51 5.36
CA ILE A 433 10.22 21.25 4.78
C ILE A 433 10.39 22.71 5.13
N VAL A 434 10.58 23.57 4.10
CA VAL A 434 10.82 25.00 4.28
C VAL A 434 9.50 25.74 4.53
N ASN A 435 8.53 25.58 3.64
CA ASN A 435 7.25 26.24 3.72
C ASN A 435 6.07 25.24 3.67
N ARG A 436 5.04 25.52 4.45
CA ARG A 436 3.73 24.89 4.29
C ARG A 436 2.82 25.85 3.53
N VAL A 437 2.22 25.38 2.45
CA VAL A 437 1.34 26.16 1.60
C VAL A 437 -0.11 25.77 1.87
N GLU A 438 -0.92 26.78 2.10
CA GLU A 438 -2.34 26.65 2.39
C GLU A 438 -3.17 26.65 1.10
N ILE A 439 -4.41 26.15 1.21
CA ILE A 439 -5.37 26.33 0.14
C ILE A 439 -6.03 27.71 0.25
N PRO A 440 -6.13 28.47 -0.85
CA PRO A 440 -6.93 29.70 -0.88
C PRO A 440 -8.39 29.44 -0.49
N LYS A 441 -8.99 30.33 0.33
CA LYS A 441 -10.39 30.17 0.81
C LYS A 441 -11.39 30.06 -0.34
N GLU A 442 -11.16 30.81 -1.40
CA GLU A 442 -12.03 30.85 -2.59
C GLU A 442 -12.07 29.52 -3.37
N LEU A 443 -11.15 28.60 -3.08
CA LEU A 443 -11.13 27.27 -3.68
C LEU A 443 -11.84 26.20 -2.82
N VAL A 444 -12.28 26.56 -1.62
CA VAL A 444 -12.96 25.63 -0.71
C VAL A 444 -14.47 25.71 -0.92
N PRO A 445 -15.16 24.60 -1.28
CA PRO A 445 -16.60 24.57 -1.42
C PRO A 445 -17.30 24.89 -0.08
N ASP A 446 -18.47 25.53 -0.15
CA ASP A 446 -19.24 25.92 1.04
C ASP A 446 -19.59 24.69 1.92
N ASP A 447 -20.03 23.58 1.32
CA ASP A 447 -20.38 22.34 2.04
C ASP A 447 -19.19 21.66 2.71
N ALA A 448 -17.95 22.01 2.33
CA ALA A 448 -16.72 21.48 2.91
C ALA A 448 -16.23 22.27 4.13
N GLN A 449 -16.88 23.36 4.52
CA GLN A 449 -16.47 24.20 5.67
C GLN A 449 -16.49 23.42 6.99
N VAL A 450 -17.50 22.54 7.20
CA VAL A 450 -17.55 21.67 8.39
C VAL A 450 -16.30 20.81 8.51
N GLU A 451 -15.77 20.28 7.40
CA GLU A 451 -14.55 19.47 7.40
C GLU A 451 -13.32 20.32 7.75
N ILE A 452 -13.20 21.53 7.19
CA ILE A 452 -12.10 22.44 7.50
C ILE A 452 -12.13 22.82 8.99
N THR A 453 -13.25 23.25 9.49
CA THR A 453 -13.45 23.62 10.89
C THR A 453 -13.12 22.47 11.83
N ALA A 454 -13.58 21.24 11.53
CA ALA A 454 -13.25 20.05 12.31
C ALA A 454 -11.75 19.76 12.32
N LYS A 455 -11.06 19.94 11.20
CA LYS A 455 -9.61 19.77 11.11
C LYS A 455 -8.86 20.80 11.95
N VAL A 456 -9.28 22.07 11.93
CA VAL A 456 -8.70 23.16 12.73
C VAL A 456 -8.83 22.85 14.22
N PHE A 457 -10.00 22.45 14.69
CA PHE A 457 -10.23 22.06 16.09
C PHE A 457 -9.36 20.86 16.54
N HIS A 458 -8.99 19.99 15.62
CA HIS A 458 -8.11 18.86 15.90
C HIS A 458 -6.61 19.19 15.68
N GLY A 459 -6.25 20.48 15.65
CA GLY A 459 -4.87 20.93 15.58
C GLY A 459 -4.21 20.82 14.21
N TYR A 460 -4.98 20.71 13.14
CA TYR A 460 -4.41 20.81 11.79
C TYR A 460 -4.00 22.26 11.50
N ASN A 461 -2.86 22.44 10.87
CA ASN A 461 -2.42 23.76 10.44
C ASN A 461 -3.27 24.23 9.25
N ALA A 462 -4.18 25.14 9.51
CA ALA A 462 -5.03 25.75 8.48
C ALA A 462 -4.48 27.07 7.93
N GLY A 463 -3.37 27.54 8.48
CA GLY A 463 -2.70 28.79 8.13
C GLY A 463 -3.37 30.06 8.64
N GLU A 464 -2.86 31.21 8.16
CA GLU A 464 -3.35 32.54 8.57
C GLU A 464 -4.81 32.77 8.17
N ALA A 465 -5.24 32.18 7.03
CA ALA A 465 -6.58 32.38 6.48
C ALA A 465 -7.71 31.85 7.37
N TYR A 466 -7.39 30.94 8.30
CA TYR A 466 -8.35 30.29 9.19
C TYR A 466 -8.03 30.54 10.68
N LYS A 467 -7.09 31.46 10.99
CA LYS A 467 -6.84 31.90 12.37
C LYS A 467 -8.02 32.75 12.84
N GLY A 468 -8.65 32.34 13.94
CA GLY A 468 -9.76 33.08 14.57
C GLY A 468 -11.15 32.59 14.22
N ILE A 469 -11.29 31.36 13.69
CA ILE A 469 -12.59 30.67 13.71
C ILE A 469 -12.84 30.31 15.18
N ASP A 470 -13.67 31.11 15.86
CA ASP A 470 -14.11 30.85 17.23
C ASP A 470 -15.08 29.66 17.25
N GLU A 471 -15.10 28.95 18.40
CA GLU A 471 -15.95 27.77 18.64
C GLU A 471 -17.48 28.09 18.58
N ASN A 472 -17.83 29.32 18.23
CA ASN A 472 -19.20 29.85 18.27
C ASN A 472 -19.76 30.39 16.93
N GLU A 473 -19.09 30.17 15.79
CA GLU A 473 -19.62 30.38 14.45
C GLU A 473 -19.91 29.01 13.74
#